data_8e163a5a4473711bbc17886304ee7ba0
#
_entry.id   8e163a5a4473711bbc17886304ee7ba0
#
_cell.length_a   1.000
_cell.length_b   1.000
_cell.length_c   1.000
_cell.angle_alpha   90.00
_cell.angle_beta   90.00
_cell.angle_gamma   90.00
#
_symmetry.space_group_name_H-M   'P 1'
#
loop_
_entity.id
_entity.type
_entity.pdbx_description
1 polymer ?
#
loop_
_entity_poly.entity_id
_entity_poly.type
_entity_poly.pdbx_seq_one_letter_code
_entity_poly.pdbx_strand_id
1 'polypeptide(L)'
;PLRLVGSEMCIRDRFDTGETLQYFAGLGLLTVSEESGRVYPASNMAGSVLDVLRYALERPGIRVCTGQTVTAVKRTAAGFTVRTETDVFHGEKLILAAGGCAGSKVGGVMDGYRLGRALGHHRTALYPSLVQIRTDPTYPRALKGVKAQCGINLRRGGQTVAENRGEVLFTEYGVSGPAVFDISRAAATGGEGLV
;
A
#
# COMPACT_ATOMS: atom_id res chain seq x y z
N PRO A 1 -6.97 11.06 -15.94
CA PRO A 1 -5.82 10.16 -15.75
C PRO A 1 -4.68 10.95 -15.15
N LEU A 2 -4.25 10.56 -13.93
CA LEU A 2 -3.02 11.05 -13.34
C LEU A 2 -1.86 10.58 -14.23
N ARG A 3 -1.34 11.48 -15.06
CA ARG A 3 -0.07 11.26 -15.73
C ARG A 3 1.01 11.22 -14.66
N LEU A 4 1.49 10.04 -14.34
CA LEU A 4 2.75 9.86 -13.65
C LEU A 4 3.83 10.34 -14.62
N VAL A 5 4.46 11.47 -14.29
CA VAL A 5 5.47 12.11 -15.13
C VAL A 5 6.85 11.61 -14.69
N GLY A 6 7.65 11.12 -15.62
CA GLY A 6 9.07 10.86 -15.43
C GLY A 6 9.45 9.45 -14.99
N SER A 7 10.30 9.32 -13.97
CA SER A 7 10.99 8.09 -13.58
C SER A 7 10.11 6.89 -13.21
N GLU A 8 8.87 7.11 -12.73
CA GLU A 8 7.95 6.03 -12.38
C GLU A 8 7.44 5.27 -13.61
N MET A 9 7.26 5.94 -14.73
CA MET A 9 6.89 5.29 -15.98
C MET A 9 8.01 4.35 -16.46
N CYS A 10 9.27 4.78 -16.35
CA CYS A 10 10.43 3.96 -16.73
C CYS A 10 10.60 2.72 -15.83
N ILE A 11 10.22 2.78 -14.56
CA ILE A 11 10.27 1.62 -13.65
C ILE A 11 9.18 0.61 -14.00
N ARG A 12 7.96 1.06 -14.28
CA ARG A 12 6.85 0.19 -14.72
C ARG A 12 7.13 -0.48 -16.06
N ASP A 13 7.78 0.24 -16.99
CA ASP A 13 8.17 -0.30 -18.30
C ASP A 13 9.29 -1.36 -18.19
N ARG A 14 10.04 -1.37 -17.08
CA ARG A 14 11.14 -2.32 -16.86
C ARG A 14 10.78 -3.50 -15.95
N PHE A 15 9.70 -3.43 -15.22
CA PHE A 15 9.20 -4.52 -14.38
C PHE A 15 7.68 -4.45 -14.33
N ASP A 16 7.08 -4.91 -15.40
CA ASP A 16 5.63 -4.91 -15.60
C ASP A 16 4.94 -6.11 -14.91
N THR A 17 3.66 -6.27 -15.17
CA THR A 17 2.87 -7.39 -14.63
C THR A 17 3.40 -8.73 -15.12
N GLY A 18 3.79 -8.83 -16.40
CA GLY A 18 4.34 -10.06 -17.00
C GLY A 18 5.66 -10.45 -16.34
N GLU A 19 6.59 -9.49 -16.19
CA GLU A 19 7.88 -9.72 -15.52
C GLU A 19 7.70 -10.04 -14.04
N THR A 20 6.72 -9.44 -13.37
CA THR A 20 6.37 -9.77 -11.99
C THR A 20 5.93 -11.23 -11.87
N LEU A 21 5.06 -11.69 -12.75
CA LEU A 21 4.60 -13.08 -12.76
C LEU A 21 5.74 -14.05 -13.09
N GLN A 22 6.60 -13.72 -14.06
CA GLN A 22 7.80 -14.50 -14.39
C GLN A 22 8.77 -14.59 -13.22
N TYR A 23 8.98 -13.46 -12.50
CA TYR A 23 9.82 -13.45 -11.31
C TYR A 23 9.31 -14.43 -10.25
N PHE A 24 8.02 -14.37 -9.91
CA PHE A 24 7.43 -15.27 -8.93
C PHE A 24 7.40 -16.73 -9.41
N ALA A 25 7.16 -16.98 -10.71
CA ALA A 25 7.28 -18.31 -11.29
C ALA A 25 8.71 -18.85 -11.17
N GLY A 26 9.72 -18.01 -11.41
CA GLY A 26 11.13 -18.34 -11.20
C GLY A 26 11.50 -18.66 -9.75
N LEU A 27 10.75 -18.16 -8.79
CA LEU A 27 10.85 -18.52 -7.37
C LEU A 27 10.06 -19.79 -7.01
N GLY A 28 9.34 -20.40 -7.98
CA GLY A 28 8.53 -21.59 -7.77
C GLY A 28 7.07 -21.33 -7.37
N LEU A 29 6.58 -20.09 -7.45
CA LEU A 29 5.19 -19.77 -7.16
C LEU A 29 4.31 -20.02 -8.39
N LEU A 30 3.41 -20.98 -8.29
CA LEU A 30 2.36 -21.19 -9.28
C LEU A 30 1.21 -20.20 -9.02
N THR A 31 0.74 -19.57 -10.09
CA THR A 31 -0.34 -18.56 -10.01
C THR A 31 -1.50 -18.91 -10.93
N VAL A 32 -2.69 -18.42 -10.59
CA VAL A 32 -3.92 -18.49 -11.39
C VAL A 32 -4.45 -17.08 -11.60
N SER A 33 -4.76 -16.75 -12.85
CA SER A 33 -5.40 -15.49 -13.23
C SER A 33 -6.90 -15.69 -13.34
N GLU A 34 -7.69 -14.82 -12.70
CA GLU A 34 -9.13 -14.76 -12.85
C GLU A 34 -9.53 -13.91 -14.07
N GLU A 35 -10.76 -14.06 -14.53
CA GLU A 35 -11.33 -13.23 -15.61
C GLU A 35 -11.31 -11.72 -15.30
N SER A 36 -11.36 -11.38 -14.01
CA SER A 36 -11.23 -9.99 -13.52
C SER A 36 -9.83 -9.40 -13.72
N GLY A 37 -8.84 -10.18 -14.15
CA GLY A 37 -7.43 -9.81 -14.24
C GLY A 37 -6.68 -9.89 -12.89
N ARG A 38 -7.33 -10.34 -11.83
CA ARG A 38 -6.67 -10.60 -10.53
C ARG A 38 -5.89 -11.90 -10.60
N VAL A 39 -4.71 -11.90 -9.96
CA VAL A 39 -3.83 -13.07 -9.92
C VAL A 39 -3.65 -13.50 -8.46
N TYR A 40 -3.81 -14.79 -8.23
CA TYR A 40 -3.66 -15.41 -6.92
C TYR A 40 -2.67 -16.60 -6.99
N PRO A 41 -2.03 -16.98 -5.87
CA PRO A 41 -1.34 -18.26 -5.78
C PRO A 41 -2.31 -19.41 -6.10
N ALA A 42 -1.85 -20.43 -6.80
CA ALA A 42 -2.67 -21.62 -7.09
C ALA A 42 -3.19 -22.33 -5.82
N SER A 43 -2.48 -22.17 -4.71
CA SER A 43 -2.91 -22.63 -3.38
C SER A 43 -4.05 -21.80 -2.77
N ASN A 44 -4.38 -20.65 -3.35
CA ASN A 44 -5.27 -19.63 -2.79
C ASN A 44 -4.88 -19.16 -1.37
N MET A 45 -3.58 -19.27 -1.03
CA MET A 45 -3.04 -18.89 0.28
C MET A 45 -1.96 -17.82 0.13
N ALA A 46 -2.11 -16.69 0.79
CA ALA A 46 -1.10 -15.63 0.82
C ALA A 46 0.24 -16.11 1.40
N GLY A 47 0.22 -17.11 2.28
CA GLY A 47 1.40 -17.76 2.84
C GLY A 47 2.37 -18.28 1.77
N SER A 48 1.86 -18.82 0.64
CA SER A 48 2.71 -19.33 -0.43
C SER A 48 3.57 -18.23 -1.06
N VAL A 49 3.07 -17.00 -1.16
CA VAL A 49 3.85 -15.84 -1.62
C VAL A 49 4.96 -15.50 -0.62
N LEU A 50 4.61 -15.50 0.67
CA LEU A 50 5.57 -15.23 1.73
C LEU A 50 6.69 -16.29 1.76
N ASP A 51 6.34 -17.56 1.62
CA ASP A 51 7.30 -18.66 1.69
C ASP A 51 8.32 -18.61 0.55
N VAL A 52 7.91 -18.42 -0.70
CA VAL A 52 8.88 -18.32 -1.82
C VAL A 52 9.80 -17.11 -1.67
N LEU A 53 9.32 -15.98 -1.11
CA LEU A 53 10.16 -14.83 -0.82
C LEU A 53 11.14 -15.11 0.34
N ARG A 54 10.69 -15.82 1.37
CA ARG A 54 11.56 -16.22 2.50
C ARG A 54 12.66 -17.17 2.04
N TYR A 55 12.33 -18.20 1.25
CA TYR A 55 13.33 -19.10 0.67
C TYR A 55 14.33 -18.37 -0.23
N ALA A 56 13.87 -17.36 -0.97
CA ALA A 56 14.78 -16.54 -1.77
C ALA A 56 15.82 -15.78 -0.94
N LEU A 57 15.54 -15.50 0.34
CA LEU A 57 16.48 -14.85 1.27
C LEU A 57 17.51 -15.81 1.88
N GLU A 58 17.34 -17.14 1.76
CA GLU A 58 18.26 -18.14 2.28
C GLU A 58 19.49 -18.34 1.38
N ARG A 59 19.60 -17.57 0.29
CA ARG A 59 20.72 -17.66 -0.65
C ARG A 59 22.04 -17.18 -0.01
N PRO A 60 23.19 -17.79 -0.38
CA PRO A 60 24.50 -17.32 0.07
C PRO A 60 24.71 -15.84 -0.25
N GLY A 61 25.30 -15.13 0.70
CA GLY A 61 25.58 -13.68 0.59
C GLY A 61 24.44 -12.78 1.08
N ILE A 62 23.28 -13.31 1.44
CA ILE A 62 22.20 -12.55 2.07
C ILE A 62 22.22 -12.82 3.59
N ARG A 63 22.25 -11.74 4.36
CA ARG A 63 22.11 -11.80 5.82
C ARG A 63 20.85 -11.09 6.25
N VAL A 64 19.90 -11.81 6.85
CA VAL A 64 18.67 -11.27 7.40
C VAL A 64 18.88 -11.05 8.90
N CYS A 65 18.74 -9.81 9.36
CA CYS A 65 18.82 -9.42 10.78
C CYS A 65 17.43 -8.97 11.24
N THR A 66 16.69 -9.84 11.90
CA THR A 66 15.39 -9.54 12.50
C THR A 66 15.52 -8.94 13.90
N GLY A 67 14.45 -8.33 14.43
CA GLY A 67 14.47 -7.73 15.76
C GLY A 67 15.38 -6.49 15.87
N GLN A 68 15.70 -5.86 14.75
CA GLN A 68 16.60 -4.70 14.66
C GLN A 68 15.81 -3.44 14.31
N THR A 69 15.42 -2.67 15.31
CA THR A 69 14.75 -1.37 15.08
C THR A 69 15.76 -0.34 14.59
N VAL A 70 15.60 0.13 13.36
CA VAL A 70 16.50 1.15 12.80
C VAL A 70 16.15 2.53 13.39
N THR A 71 17.11 3.08 14.14
CA THR A 71 16.96 4.38 14.80
C THR A 71 17.50 5.53 13.97
N ALA A 72 18.56 5.32 13.18
CA ALA A 72 19.15 6.35 12.36
C ALA A 72 19.82 5.78 11.08
N VAL A 73 19.85 6.62 10.04
CA VAL A 73 20.65 6.41 8.83
C VAL A 73 21.45 7.66 8.55
N LYS A 74 22.71 7.50 8.10
CA LYS A 74 23.59 8.62 7.71
C LYS A 74 24.35 8.25 6.45
N ARG A 75 24.52 9.23 5.55
CA ARG A 75 25.43 9.14 4.43
C ARG A 75 26.85 9.48 4.93
N THR A 76 27.83 8.75 4.48
CA THR A 76 29.26 8.94 4.75
C THR A 76 30.03 9.01 3.44
N ALA A 77 31.33 9.32 3.50
CA ALA A 77 32.19 9.31 2.32
C ALA A 77 32.30 7.90 1.67
N ALA A 78 32.22 6.83 2.51
CA ALA A 78 32.33 5.44 2.06
C ALA A 78 30.97 4.74 1.83
N GLY A 79 29.86 5.49 1.83
CA GLY A 79 28.52 4.90 1.65
C GLY A 79 27.54 5.32 2.75
N PHE A 80 26.98 4.36 3.46
CA PHE A 80 25.93 4.60 4.46
C PHE A 80 26.24 3.87 5.79
N THR A 81 25.82 4.49 6.88
CA THR A 81 25.78 3.89 8.21
C THR A 81 24.32 3.78 8.64
N VAL A 82 23.91 2.58 9.02
CA VAL A 82 22.59 2.27 9.57
C VAL A 82 22.76 1.90 11.02
N ARG A 83 22.14 2.64 11.93
CA ARG A 83 22.17 2.38 13.37
C ARG A 83 20.84 1.78 13.81
N THR A 84 20.91 0.71 14.59
CA THR A 84 19.77 0.14 15.30
C THR A 84 19.88 0.45 16.79
N GLU A 85 19.00 -0.11 17.59
CA GLU A 85 19.08 0.01 19.06
C GLU A 85 20.32 -0.71 19.62
N THR A 86 20.76 -1.78 18.98
CA THR A 86 21.84 -2.67 19.48
C THR A 86 23.09 -2.64 18.63
N ASP A 87 22.98 -2.35 17.32
CA ASP A 87 24.05 -2.56 16.36
C ASP A 87 24.26 -1.36 15.42
N VAL A 88 25.40 -1.40 14.72
CA VAL A 88 25.71 -0.45 13.62
C VAL A 88 26.14 -1.25 12.40
N PHE A 89 25.47 -0.97 11.27
CA PHE A 89 25.77 -1.60 9.98
C PHE A 89 26.36 -0.56 9.03
N HIS A 90 27.27 -1.01 8.14
CA HIS A 90 27.86 -0.20 7.09
C HIS A 90 27.59 -0.83 5.74
N GLY A 91 27.34 -0.01 4.72
CA GLY A 91 27.14 -0.47 3.36
C GLY A 91 27.43 0.64 2.34
N GLU A 92 27.92 0.27 1.18
CA GLU A 92 28.17 1.21 0.09
C GLU A 92 26.88 1.79 -0.48
N LYS A 93 25.82 1.00 -0.45
CA LYS A 93 24.47 1.37 -0.95
C LYS A 93 23.42 1.05 0.10
N LEU A 94 22.38 1.87 0.13
CA LEU A 94 21.23 1.71 1.03
C LEU A 94 19.94 1.69 0.22
N ILE A 95 19.12 0.66 0.43
CA ILE A 95 17.74 0.60 -0.07
C ILE A 95 16.83 0.79 1.14
N LEU A 96 16.09 1.91 1.17
CA LEU A 96 15.12 2.19 2.21
C LEU A 96 13.76 1.65 1.79
N ALA A 97 13.41 0.46 2.25
CA ALA A 97 12.17 -0.26 1.94
C ALA A 97 11.31 -0.52 3.19
N ALA A 98 11.27 0.44 4.12
CA ALA A 98 10.64 0.32 5.43
C ALA A 98 9.10 0.44 5.39
N GLY A 99 8.49 0.47 4.21
CA GLY A 99 7.05 0.64 4.04
C GLY A 99 6.55 2.03 4.43
N GLY A 100 5.24 2.16 4.57
CA GLY A 100 4.55 3.40 4.92
C GLY A 100 3.65 3.25 6.15
N CYS A 101 2.90 4.30 6.48
CA CYS A 101 2.05 4.33 7.67
C CYS A 101 0.68 3.65 7.50
N ALA A 102 0.37 3.13 6.32
CA ALA A 102 -0.89 2.42 6.10
C ALA A 102 -0.88 1.05 6.80
N GLY A 103 -2.03 0.63 7.30
CA GLY A 103 -2.17 -0.70 7.91
C GLY A 103 -1.39 -0.85 9.22
N SER A 104 -1.60 0.04 10.19
CA SER A 104 -0.87 0.03 11.49
C SER A 104 -0.93 -1.33 12.22
N LYS A 105 -2.02 -2.09 12.04
CA LYS A 105 -2.17 -3.44 12.62
C LYS A 105 -1.25 -4.50 11.99
N VAL A 106 -0.71 -4.22 10.82
CA VAL A 106 0.18 -5.11 10.06
C VAL A 106 1.56 -4.48 9.82
N GLY A 107 1.98 -3.59 10.70
CA GLY A 107 3.33 -3.03 10.72
C GLY A 107 3.49 -1.69 10.00
N GLY A 108 2.39 -1.02 9.61
CA GLY A 108 2.47 0.33 9.05
C GLY A 108 2.95 1.36 10.08
N VAL A 109 4.10 2.00 9.83
CA VAL A 109 4.74 2.99 10.70
C VAL A 109 5.32 4.16 9.91
N MET A 110 5.64 5.23 10.61
CA MET A 110 6.20 6.46 10.01
C MET A 110 7.72 6.43 9.83
N ASP A 111 8.39 5.37 10.23
CA ASP A 111 9.86 5.30 10.29
C ASP A 111 10.55 5.48 8.94
N GLY A 112 10.02 4.88 7.87
CA GLY A 112 10.54 5.07 6.52
C GLY A 112 10.59 6.54 6.10
N TYR A 113 9.54 7.31 6.44
CA TYR A 113 9.50 8.74 6.15
C TYR A 113 10.48 9.54 7.00
N ARG A 114 10.64 9.17 8.28
CA ARG A 114 11.61 9.81 9.19
C ARG A 114 13.05 9.56 8.73
N LEU A 115 13.38 8.34 8.37
CA LEU A 115 14.69 7.95 7.88
C LEU A 115 15.00 8.58 6.51
N GLY A 116 14.04 8.61 5.59
CA GLY A 116 14.17 9.28 4.30
C GLY A 116 14.41 10.78 4.46
N ARG A 117 13.71 11.43 5.39
CA ARG A 117 13.92 12.85 5.70
C ARG A 117 15.34 13.14 6.23
N ALA A 118 15.88 12.23 7.04
CA ALA A 118 17.26 12.34 7.53
C ALA A 118 18.32 12.24 6.41
N LEU A 119 17.96 11.67 5.27
CA LEU A 119 18.78 11.60 4.05
C LEU A 119 18.50 12.75 3.05
N GLY A 120 17.69 13.74 3.43
CA GLY A 120 17.37 14.90 2.61
C GLY A 120 16.14 14.76 1.71
N HIS A 121 15.38 13.67 1.82
CA HIS A 121 14.13 13.50 1.08
C HIS A 121 12.97 14.28 1.71
N HIS A 122 12.05 14.74 0.88
CA HIS A 122 10.81 15.36 1.28
C HIS A 122 9.64 14.47 0.88
N ARG A 123 8.60 14.45 1.69
CA ARG A 123 7.34 13.78 1.34
C ARG A 123 6.21 14.79 1.15
N THR A 124 5.31 14.49 0.25
CA THR A 124 4.02 15.19 0.12
C THR A 124 3.09 14.83 1.28
N ALA A 125 1.99 15.55 1.41
CA ALA A 125 0.95 15.22 2.38
C ALA A 125 0.42 13.79 2.15
N LEU A 126 0.17 13.09 3.25
CA LEU A 126 -0.42 11.74 3.23
C LEU A 126 -1.92 11.86 3.46
N TYR A 127 -2.67 11.15 2.63
CA TYR A 127 -4.12 11.06 2.75
C TYR A 127 -4.53 9.60 2.76
N PRO A 128 -5.57 9.22 3.51
CA PRO A 128 -6.16 7.90 3.43
C PRO A 128 -6.62 7.58 2.00
N SER A 129 -6.43 6.35 1.58
CA SER A 129 -6.92 5.81 0.31
C SER A 129 -7.29 4.34 0.50
N LEU A 130 -8.27 3.85 -0.25
CA LEU A 130 -8.82 2.49 -0.09
C LEU A 130 -9.33 2.24 1.34
N VAL A 131 -10.05 3.21 1.88
CA VAL A 131 -10.61 3.18 3.24
C VAL A 131 -12.12 3.31 3.25
N GLN A 132 -12.71 2.92 4.35
CA GLN A 132 -14.13 3.16 4.63
C GLN A 132 -14.39 4.65 4.81
N ILE A 133 -15.60 5.08 4.47
CA ILE A 133 -16.04 6.47 4.64
C ILE A 133 -17.07 6.52 5.76
N ARG A 134 -16.81 7.40 6.74
CA ARG A 134 -17.81 7.73 7.76
C ARG A 134 -18.83 8.69 7.17
N THR A 135 -20.11 8.41 7.40
CA THR A 135 -21.22 9.25 6.98
C THR A 135 -22.13 9.55 8.17
N ASP A 136 -23.22 10.26 7.96
CA ASP A 136 -24.33 10.24 8.91
C ASP A 136 -24.74 8.77 9.13
N PRO A 137 -24.74 8.28 10.36
CA PRO A 137 -24.95 6.86 10.66
C PRO A 137 -26.43 6.44 10.61
N THR A 138 -27.38 7.35 10.41
CA THR A 138 -28.82 7.09 10.52
C THR A 138 -29.24 5.91 9.64
N TYR A 139 -28.98 5.98 8.36
CA TYR A 139 -29.31 4.90 7.42
C TYR A 139 -28.31 3.76 7.39
N PRO A 140 -26.98 4.00 7.33
CA PRO A 140 -26.01 2.93 7.31
C PRO A 140 -26.08 2.00 8.51
N ARG A 141 -26.34 2.54 9.70
CA ARG A 141 -26.51 1.72 10.93
C ARG A 141 -27.70 0.78 10.84
N ALA A 142 -28.83 1.26 10.31
CA ALA A 142 -30.04 0.43 10.14
C ALA A 142 -29.81 -0.70 9.11
N LEU A 143 -28.91 -0.50 8.16
CA LEU A 143 -28.55 -1.45 7.12
C LEU A 143 -27.24 -2.20 7.40
N LYS A 144 -26.72 -2.14 8.63
CA LYS A 144 -25.43 -2.75 9.01
C LYS A 144 -25.33 -4.22 8.55
N GLY A 145 -24.27 -4.52 7.80
CA GLY A 145 -23.98 -5.85 7.26
C GLY A 145 -24.61 -6.14 5.90
N VAL A 146 -25.53 -5.28 5.44
CA VAL A 146 -26.11 -5.42 4.08
C VAL A 146 -25.08 -5.03 3.03
N LYS A 147 -25.00 -5.85 1.97
CA LYS A 147 -24.25 -5.58 0.76
C LYS A 147 -25.22 -5.29 -0.37
N ALA A 148 -24.95 -4.25 -1.15
CA ALA A 148 -25.79 -3.87 -2.29
C ALA A 148 -24.94 -3.40 -3.47
N GLN A 149 -25.40 -3.67 -4.67
CA GLN A 149 -24.84 -3.07 -5.90
C GLN A 149 -25.43 -1.68 -6.08
N CYS A 150 -24.62 -0.63 -5.86
CA CYS A 150 -25.08 0.75 -5.86
C CYS A 150 -24.24 1.63 -6.77
N GLY A 151 -24.86 2.72 -7.25
CA GLY A 151 -24.13 3.90 -7.71
C GLY A 151 -23.80 4.79 -6.51
N ILE A 152 -22.60 5.32 -6.45
CA ILE A 152 -22.13 6.22 -5.40
C ILE A 152 -21.71 7.53 -6.04
N ASN A 153 -22.17 8.64 -5.49
CA ASN A 153 -21.76 9.97 -5.88
C ASN A 153 -21.24 10.72 -4.65
N LEU A 154 -20.00 11.13 -4.70
CA LEU A 154 -19.42 12.05 -3.72
C LEU A 154 -19.63 13.48 -4.22
N ARG A 155 -20.34 14.29 -3.45
CA ARG A 155 -20.73 15.64 -3.87
C ARG A 155 -20.20 16.69 -2.90
N ARG A 156 -19.91 17.87 -3.43
CA ARG A 156 -19.61 19.08 -2.65
C ARG A 156 -20.33 20.28 -3.27
N GLY A 157 -21.08 21.02 -2.46
CA GLY A 157 -21.83 22.18 -2.95
C GLY A 157 -22.73 21.87 -4.15
N GLY A 158 -23.33 20.68 -4.21
CA GLY A 158 -24.17 20.22 -5.31
C GLY A 158 -23.42 19.64 -6.52
N GLN A 159 -22.09 19.81 -6.62
CA GLN A 159 -21.29 19.26 -7.71
C GLN A 159 -20.75 17.87 -7.38
N THR A 160 -20.73 16.97 -8.36
CA THR A 160 -20.10 15.65 -8.23
C THR A 160 -18.58 15.78 -8.27
N VAL A 161 -17.91 15.35 -7.21
CA VAL A 161 -16.44 15.33 -7.05
C VAL A 161 -15.86 14.00 -7.51
N ALA A 162 -16.55 12.91 -7.18
CA ALA A 162 -16.21 11.57 -7.62
C ALA A 162 -17.46 10.71 -7.69
N GLU A 163 -17.45 9.73 -8.58
CA GLU A 163 -18.52 8.73 -8.71
C GLU A 163 -17.93 7.36 -8.97
N ASN A 164 -18.65 6.33 -8.54
CA ASN A 164 -18.34 4.95 -8.84
C ASN A 164 -19.61 4.10 -8.78
N ARG A 165 -19.52 2.86 -9.28
CA ARG A 165 -20.60 1.88 -9.23
C ARG A 165 -20.04 0.51 -8.87
N GLY A 166 -20.67 -0.18 -7.92
CA GLY A 166 -20.25 -1.50 -7.49
C GLY A 166 -20.79 -1.88 -6.13
N GLU A 167 -20.20 -2.90 -5.52
CA GLU A 167 -20.59 -3.38 -4.20
C GLU A 167 -20.27 -2.34 -3.13
N VAL A 168 -21.31 -2.02 -2.33
CA VAL A 168 -21.28 -1.19 -1.13
C VAL A 168 -21.68 -2.05 0.06
N LEU A 169 -20.90 -2.01 1.13
CA LEU A 169 -21.21 -2.61 2.42
C LEU A 169 -21.60 -1.51 3.41
N PHE A 170 -22.80 -1.59 3.96
CA PHE A 170 -23.24 -0.69 5.03
C PHE A 170 -22.66 -1.13 6.37
N THR A 171 -22.12 -0.16 7.11
CA THR A 171 -21.50 -0.38 8.43
C THR A 171 -22.20 0.46 9.49
N GLU A 172 -21.85 0.25 10.74
CA GLU A 172 -22.44 0.99 11.86
C GLU A 172 -22.23 2.51 11.79
N TYR A 173 -21.18 2.95 11.11
CA TYR A 173 -20.72 4.34 11.09
C TYR A 173 -20.60 4.94 9.68
N GLY A 174 -21.05 4.23 8.67
CA GLY A 174 -20.97 4.69 7.29
C GLY A 174 -20.93 3.56 6.27
N VAL A 175 -20.13 3.73 5.23
CA VAL A 175 -20.08 2.82 4.09
C VAL A 175 -18.68 2.29 3.82
N SER A 176 -18.60 1.08 3.27
CA SER A 176 -17.40 0.34 2.92
C SER A 176 -17.62 -0.41 1.60
N GLY A 177 -16.67 -1.19 1.18
CA GLY A 177 -16.75 -2.01 -0.04
C GLY A 177 -15.94 -1.44 -1.19
N PRO A 178 -15.71 -2.23 -2.25
CA PRO A 178 -14.83 -1.86 -3.35
C PRO A 178 -15.18 -0.52 -3.99
N ALA A 179 -16.47 -0.27 -4.27
CA ALA A 179 -16.90 0.98 -4.88
C ALA A 179 -16.59 2.21 -4.00
N VAL A 180 -16.69 2.07 -2.66
CA VAL A 180 -16.37 3.13 -1.70
C VAL A 180 -14.87 3.35 -1.62
N PHE A 181 -14.07 2.29 -1.66
CA PHE A 181 -12.61 2.39 -1.60
C PHE A 181 -12.04 3.21 -2.75
N ASP A 182 -12.58 3.05 -3.95
CA ASP A 182 -12.09 3.76 -5.13
C ASP A 182 -12.29 5.28 -5.04
N ILE A 183 -13.37 5.74 -4.41
CA ILE A 183 -13.64 7.19 -4.23
C ILE A 183 -13.11 7.75 -2.91
N SER A 184 -12.59 6.89 -2.02
CA SER A 184 -12.20 7.30 -0.66
C SER A 184 -11.10 8.34 -0.63
N ARG A 185 -10.18 8.33 -1.59
CA ARG A 185 -9.14 9.35 -1.72
C ARG A 185 -9.74 10.73 -2.01
N ALA A 186 -10.72 10.83 -2.90
CA ALA A 186 -11.40 12.08 -3.19
C ALA A 186 -12.13 12.62 -1.95
N ALA A 187 -12.73 11.71 -1.15
CA ALA A 187 -13.31 12.07 0.14
C ALA A 187 -12.26 12.61 1.12
N ALA A 188 -11.11 11.94 1.25
CA ALA A 188 -10.06 12.33 2.17
C ALA A 188 -9.35 13.65 1.81
N THR A 189 -9.25 13.97 0.51
CA THR A 189 -8.60 15.21 0.02
C THR A 189 -9.59 16.34 -0.19
N GLY A 190 -10.86 16.04 -0.17
CA GLY A 190 -11.93 16.96 -0.52
C GLY A 190 -12.23 18.05 0.51
N GLY A 191 -11.75 17.95 1.75
CA GLY A 191 -12.07 18.88 2.83
C GLY A 191 -13.51 18.75 3.36
N GLU A 192 -14.00 19.77 4.04
CA GLU A 192 -15.35 19.79 4.63
C GLU A 192 -16.46 19.95 3.58
N GLY A 193 -17.70 19.61 3.94
CA GLY A 193 -18.90 19.81 3.13
C GLY A 193 -19.12 18.76 2.04
N LEU A 194 -18.55 17.56 2.18
CA LEU A 194 -18.84 16.41 1.29
C LEU A 194 -20.14 15.71 1.71
N VAL A 195 -20.96 15.35 0.71
CA VAL A 195 -22.21 14.58 0.84
C VAL A 195 -22.20 13.41 -0.12
#